data_464888067bfaa50e77d7e3b55eee4543
#
_entry.id   464888067bfaa50e77d7e3b55eee4543
#
_cell.length_a   1.000
_cell.length_b   1.000
_cell.length_c   1.000
_cell.angle_alpha   90.00
_cell.angle_beta   90.00
_cell.angle_gamma   90.00
#
_symmetry.space_group_name_H-M   'P 1'
#
loop_
_entity.id
_entity.type
_entity.pdbx_description
1 polymer ?
#
loop_
_entity_poly.entity_id
_entity_poly.type
_entity_poly.pdbx_seq_one_letter_code
_entity_poly.pdbx_strand_id
1 'polypeptide(L)' 'MRVIYTPKDEKEIECPNCGSILGYNEYDIYDGCDELFGEFHDYEYIRCPVCKEKVFL' A
#
# COMPACT_ATOMS: atom_id res chain seq x y z
N MET A 1 17.45 -12.33 -26.18
CA MET A 1 16.13 -12.05 -25.58
C MET A 1 16.28 -11.16 -24.37
N ARG A 2 15.37 -10.26 -24.21
CA ARG A 2 15.40 -9.38 -23.04
C ARG A 2 14.00 -9.26 -22.44
N VAL A 3 13.97 -8.97 -21.17
CA VAL A 3 12.72 -8.74 -20.48
C VAL A 3 12.36 -7.28 -20.63
N ILE A 4 11.17 -7.05 -21.16
CA ILE A 4 10.64 -5.71 -21.22
C ILE A 4 9.81 -5.49 -19.96
N TYR A 5 10.26 -4.55 -19.17
CA TYR A 5 9.54 -4.21 -17.97
C TYR A 5 8.17 -3.63 -18.32
N THR A 6 7.14 -4.26 -17.81
CA THR A 6 5.79 -3.76 -18.00
C THR A 6 5.26 -3.33 -16.65
N PRO A 7 4.74 -2.13 -16.52
CA PRO A 7 4.19 -1.66 -15.26
C PRO A 7 2.85 -2.29 -14.91
N LYS A 8 2.64 -3.51 -15.34
CA LYS A 8 1.38 -4.20 -15.08
C LYS A 8 1.35 -4.90 -13.75
N ASP A 9 2.37 -4.73 -12.95
CA ASP A 9 2.41 -5.32 -11.63
C ASP A 9 1.67 -4.47 -10.62
N GLU A 10 0.85 -3.53 -11.10
CA GLU A 10 -0.01 -2.79 -10.22
C GLU A 10 -1.00 -3.72 -9.56
N LYS A 11 -1.06 -3.63 -8.26
CA LYS A 11 -2.02 -4.37 -7.46
C LYS A 11 -3.19 -3.46 -7.14
N GLU A 12 -4.34 -4.08 -6.93
CA GLU A 12 -5.53 -3.33 -6.60
C GLU A 12 -6.00 -3.72 -5.20
N ILE A 13 -6.48 -2.75 -4.47
CA ILE A 13 -7.01 -2.97 -3.14
C ILE A 13 -8.21 -2.05 -2.94
N GLU A 14 -9.20 -2.56 -2.23
CA GLU A 14 -10.37 -1.77 -1.89
C GLU A 14 -10.14 -1.02 -0.59
N CYS A 15 -10.41 0.27 -0.62
CA CYS A 15 -10.32 1.08 0.59
C CYS A 15 -11.48 0.72 1.52
N PRO A 16 -11.21 0.29 2.75
CA PRO A 16 -12.28 -0.09 3.67
C PRO A 16 -13.09 1.09 4.18
N ASN A 17 -12.59 2.31 4.00
CA ASN A 17 -13.26 3.49 4.50
C ASN A 17 -14.24 4.07 3.48
N CYS A 18 -13.78 4.27 2.24
CA CYS A 18 -14.63 4.86 1.20
C CYS A 18 -15.09 3.86 0.15
N GLY A 19 -14.53 2.65 0.14
CA GLY A 19 -14.91 1.61 -0.79
C GLY A 19 -14.37 1.77 -2.19
N SER A 20 -13.44 2.69 -2.39
CA SER A 20 -12.83 2.90 -3.71
C SER A 20 -11.78 1.85 -4.00
N ILE A 21 -11.70 1.44 -5.25
CA ILE A 21 -10.66 0.52 -5.69
C ILE A 21 -9.42 1.34 -6.02
N LEU A 22 -8.32 1.02 -5.34
CA LEU A 22 -7.07 1.75 -5.47
C LEU A 22 -6.04 0.89 -6.19
N GLY A 23 -5.43 1.46 -7.23
CA GLY A 23 -4.29 0.84 -7.86
C GLY A 23 -3.02 1.33 -7.22
N TYR A 24 -2.11 0.43 -6.88
CA TYR A 24 -0.85 0.80 -6.27
C TYR A 24 0.27 -0.10 -6.78
N ASN A 25 1.50 0.40 -6.65
CA ASN A 25 2.70 -0.36 -6.96
C ASN A 25 3.67 -0.25 -5.78
N GLU A 26 4.86 -0.84 -5.95
CA GLU A 26 5.83 -0.83 -4.87
C GLU A 26 6.29 0.57 -4.47
N TYR A 27 6.17 1.53 -5.38
CA TYR A 27 6.58 2.92 -5.10
C TYR A 27 5.52 3.67 -4.30
N ASP A 28 4.31 3.18 -4.29
CA ASP A 28 3.22 3.79 -3.55
C ASP A 28 3.11 3.26 -2.12
N ILE A 29 3.88 2.23 -1.82
CA ILE A 29 3.86 1.61 -0.50
C ILE A 29 4.73 2.41 0.46
N TYR A 30 4.16 2.75 1.59
CA TYR A 30 4.86 3.45 2.67
C TYR A 30 5.17 2.47 3.79
N ASP A 31 6.34 2.65 4.37
CA ASP A 31 6.76 1.82 5.48
C ASP A 31 6.36 2.51 6.78
N GLY A 32 5.73 1.75 7.65
CA GLY A 32 5.39 2.22 8.97
C GLY A 32 6.02 1.32 10.02
N CYS A 33 6.20 1.87 11.20
CA CYS A 33 6.75 1.12 12.32
C CYS A 33 5.99 1.50 13.57
N ASP A 34 5.60 0.50 14.32
CA ASP A 34 4.86 0.71 15.56
C ASP A 34 5.58 0.02 16.70
N GLU A 35 5.63 0.68 17.84
CA GLU A 35 6.22 0.11 19.05
C GLU A 35 5.10 -0.26 20.00
N LEU A 36 5.05 -1.54 20.34
CA LEU A 36 4.03 -2.05 21.25
C LEU A 36 4.70 -2.98 22.25
N PHE A 37 4.59 -2.66 23.54
CA PHE A 37 5.15 -3.46 24.61
C PHE A 37 6.65 -3.75 24.47
N GLY A 38 7.39 -2.78 23.93
CA GLY A 38 8.82 -2.93 23.73
C GLY A 38 9.21 -3.68 22.47
N GLU A 39 8.25 -4.05 21.66
CA GLU A 39 8.50 -4.72 20.39
C GLU A 39 8.17 -3.78 19.25
N PHE A 40 8.98 -3.88 18.20
CA PHE A 40 8.78 -3.08 17.00
C PHE A 40 8.13 -3.94 15.93
N HIS A 41 7.04 -3.46 15.38
CA HIS A 41 6.32 -4.12 14.32
C HIS A 41 6.32 -3.23 13.09
N ASP A 42 6.86 -3.77 12.00
CA ASP A 42 6.86 -3.06 10.73
C ASP A 42 5.59 -3.42 9.96
N TYR A 43 5.03 -2.43 9.31
CA TYR A 43 3.86 -2.67 8.46
C TYR A 43 3.95 -1.82 7.21
N GLU A 44 3.20 -2.24 6.21
CA GLU A 44 3.14 -1.52 4.94
C GLU A 44 1.73 -1.00 4.75
N TYR A 45 1.62 0.18 4.19
CA TYR A 45 0.33 0.79 3.92
C TYR A 45 0.41 1.69 2.70
N ILE A 46 -0.75 1.99 2.15
CA ILE A 46 -0.88 2.99 1.10
C ILE A 46 -1.88 4.03 1.56
N ARG A 47 -1.87 5.16 0.89
CA ARG A 47 -2.82 6.23 1.18
C ARG A 47 -3.92 6.26 0.15
N CYS A 48 -5.14 6.26 0.61
CA CYS A 48 -6.28 6.46 -0.27
C CYS A 48 -6.32 7.91 -0.73
N PRO A 49 -6.35 8.18 -2.04
CA PRO A 49 -6.43 9.55 -2.54
C PRO A 49 -7.81 10.16 -2.41
N VAL A 50 -8.81 9.35 -2.11
CA VAL A 50 -10.18 9.82 -2.00
C VAL A 50 -10.50 10.30 -0.60
N CYS A 51 -10.30 9.45 0.40
CA CYS A 51 -10.59 9.76 1.79
C CYS A 51 -9.35 10.10 2.61
N LYS A 52 -8.17 9.91 2.02
CA LYS A 52 -6.87 10.19 2.66
C LYS A 52 -6.61 9.36 3.90
N GLU A 53 -7.25 8.22 3.99
CA GLU A 53 -7.02 7.29 5.08
C GLU A 53 -5.93 6.29 4.72
N LYS A 54 -5.31 5.73 5.75
CA LYS A 54 -4.31 4.70 5.54
C LYS A 54 -5.00 3.38 5.24
N VAL A 55 -4.50 2.69 4.23
CA VAL A 55 -5.00 1.36 3.86
C VAL A 55 -3.86 0.39 4.09
N PHE A 56 -4.01 -0.47 5.07
CA PHE A 56 -2.97 -1.44 5.42
C PHE A 56 -2.98 -2.62 4.47
N LEU A 57 -1.80 -3.04 4.10
CA LEU A 57 -1.61 -4.14 3.17
C LEU A 57 -1.46 -5.48 3.89
#